data_2fa62a0442efa7f3dbe0726e6392132a
#
_entry.id   2fa62a0442efa7f3dbe0726e6392132a
#
_cell.length_a   1.000
_cell.length_b   1.000
_cell.length_c   1.000
_cell.angle_alpha   90.00
_cell.angle_beta   90.00
_cell.angle_gamma   90.00
#
_symmetry.space_group_name_H-M   'P 1'
#
loop_
_entity.id
_entity.type
_entity.pdbx_description
1 polymer ?
#
loop_
_entity_poly.entity_id
_entity_poly.type
_entity_poly.pdbx_seq_one_letter_code
_entity_poly.pdbx_strand_id
1 'polypeptide(L)'
;VNLRDLVYRLYARRVEARLDHTQVPKHIGVILDGNRRWAKASGGTAAQGHQAGADKIQDLLGWCSETDVEVVTLWLLSTDNFDRPASELTPLLGIIENTVRDLAADGRWRVHHVGTLDLLPAHTQTVLKEAEQATVGVDGILVNVAVGYGGRQEIADAVRSLLLDHSSKGTSFEDLAEIVSTDLISEHLYTRGQPDPDLVIRTSGEQRLSGFMLWQSAHSEYYFCEVFWPAFRKVDFLRALRDYAARGRRFGG
;
A
#
# COMPACT_ATOMS: atom_id res chain seq x y z
N VAL A 1 -22.87 25.84 0.64
CA VAL A 1 -21.42 25.57 0.90
C VAL A 1 -21.13 26.00 2.33
N ASN A 2 -20.76 25.07 3.20
CA ASN A 2 -20.49 25.37 4.59
C ASN A 2 -19.17 26.19 4.67
N LEU A 3 -19.12 27.24 5.49
CA LEU A 3 -17.94 28.08 5.69
C LEU A 3 -16.70 27.24 6.02
N ARG A 4 -16.90 26.15 6.75
CA ARG A 4 -15.86 25.17 7.11
C ARG A 4 -15.24 24.50 5.88
N ASP A 5 -16.07 24.17 4.87
CA ASP A 5 -15.60 23.53 3.62
C ASP A 5 -14.84 24.54 2.75
N LEU A 6 -15.25 25.82 2.77
CA LEU A 6 -14.56 26.87 2.04
C LEU A 6 -13.16 27.12 2.63
N VAL A 7 -13.07 27.26 3.95
CA VAL A 7 -11.79 27.43 4.66
C VAL A 7 -10.87 26.22 4.40
N TYR A 8 -11.44 25.02 4.43
CA TYR A 8 -10.72 23.79 4.14
C TYR A 8 -10.12 23.77 2.71
N ARG A 9 -10.93 24.12 1.70
CA ARG A 9 -10.49 24.18 0.30
C ARG A 9 -9.39 25.23 0.10
N LEU A 10 -9.54 26.40 0.71
CA LEU A 10 -8.52 27.45 0.65
C LEU A 10 -7.21 27.02 1.30
N TYR A 11 -7.30 26.33 2.44
CA TYR A 11 -6.10 25.81 3.11
C TYR A 11 -5.43 24.70 2.30
N ALA A 12 -6.19 23.75 1.73
CA ALA A 12 -5.65 22.69 0.88
C ALA A 12 -4.92 23.29 -0.34
N ARG A 13 -5.54 24.24 -1.05
CA ARG A 13 -4.91 24.96 -2.16
C ARG A 13 -3.61 25.68 -1.76
N ARG A 14 -3.59 26.27 -0.55
CA ARG A 14 -2.39 26.96 -0.05
C ARG A 14 -1.25 25.98 0.25
N VAL A 15 -1.54 24.79 0.77
CA VAL A 15 -0.55 23.74 1.01
C VAL A 15 -0.03 23.21 -0.32
N GLU A 16 -0.93 22.92 -1.26
CA GLU A 16 -0.62 22.44 -2.61
C GLU A 16 0.29 23.42 -3.39
N ALA A 17 -0.07 24.72 -3.38
CA ALA A 17 0.74 25.76 -4.04
C ALA A 17 2.15 25.96 -3.44
N ARG A 18 2.44 25.40 -2.30
CA ARG A 18 3.75 25.41 -1.65
C ARG A 18 4.49 24.09 -1.74
N LEU A 19 3.88 23.08 -2.37
CA LEU A 19 4.53 21.81 -2.61
C LEU A 19 5.61 22.00 -3.67
N ASP A 20 6.80 21.56 -3.36
CA ASP A 20 7.86 21.44 -4.37
C ASP A 20 7.65 20.10 -5.10
N HIS A 21 7.11 20.14 -6.31
CA HIS A 21 6.85 18.96 -7.14
C HIS A 21 8.13 18.20 -7.55
N THR A 22 9.30 18.79 -7.38
CA THR A 22 10.57 18.07 -7.59
C THR A 22 10.99 17.24 -6.38
N GLN A 23 10.34 17.43 -5.25
CA GLN A 23 10.61 16.79 -3.96
C GLN A 23 9.46 15.91 -3.49
N VAL A 24 8.60 15.43 -4.38
CA VAL A 24 7.52 14.51 -4.03
C VAL A 24 7.99 13.06 -4.06
N PRO A 25 7.44 12.19 -3.18
CA PRO A 25 7.74 10.77 -3.21
C PRO A 25 7.22 10.13 -4.50
N LYS A 26 7.99 9.25 -5.11
CA LYS A 26 7.58 8.48 -6.30
C LYS A 26 6.81 7.24 -5.93
N HIS A 27 7.14 6.61 -4.82
CA HIS A 27 6.42 5.47 -4.27
C HIS A 27 5.95 5.77 -2.85
N ILE A 28 4.64 5.61 -2.63
CA ILE A 28 4.00 5.78 -1.30
C ILE A 28 3.41 4.47 -0.83
N GLY A 29 3.82 4.00 0.35
CA GLY A 29 3.16 2.92 1.07
C GLY A 29 2.09 3.47 2.02
N VAL A 30 0.90 2.87 2.06
CA VAL A 30 -0.19 3.34 2.94
C VAL A 30 -0.77 2.21 3.78
N ILE A 31 -0.70 2.38 5.09
CA ILE A 31 -1.34 1.51 6.08
C ILE A 31 -2.71 2.09 6.42
N LEU A 32 -3.78 1.47 5.86
CA LEU A 32 -5.16 1.92 5.90
C LEU A 32 -5.83 1.59 7.24
N ASP A 33 -5.29 2.15 8.33
CA ASP A 33 -5.70 1.78 9.69
C ASP A 33 -6.81 2.69 10.25
N GLY A 34 -7.66 2.10 11.12
CA GLY A 34 -8.69 2.82 11.85
C GLY A 34 -10.12 2.61 11.35
N ASN A 35 -10.36 1.79 10.33
CA ASN A 35 -11.70 1.53 9.74
C ASN A 35 -12.74 1.12 10.80
N ARG A 36 -12.42 0.13 11.64
CA ARG A 36 -13.32 -0.35 12.70
C ARG A 36 -13.54 0.68 13.80
N ARG A 37 -12.49 1.40 14.19
CA ARG A 37 -12.59 2.45 15.22
C ARG A 37 -13.43 3.63 14.74
N TRP A 38 -13.29 4.00 13.47
CA TRP A 38 -14.10 5.02 12.83
C TRP A 38 -15.59 4.63 12.81
N ALA A 39 -15.91 3.41 12.38
CA ALA A 39 -17.28 2.90 12.36
C ALA A 39 -17.89 2.86 13.77
N LYS A 40 -17.16 2.36 14.76
CA LYS A 40 -17.61 2.33 16.16
C LYS A 40 -17.92 3.74 16.69
N ALA A 41 -17.08 4.72 16.39
CA ALA A 41 -17.31 6.12 16.80
C ALA A 41 -18.56 6.74 16.15
N SER A 42 -18.98 6.21 14.99
CA SER A 42 -20.18 6.63 14.26
C SER A 42 -21.40 5.74 14.52
N GLY A 43 -21.32 4.79 15.45
CA GLY A 43 -22.40 3.83 15.74
C GLY A 43 -22.61 2.76 14.65
N GLY A 44 -21.65 2.60 13.76
CA GLY A 44 -21.71 1.68 12.63
C GLY A 44 -21.03 0.33 12.90
N THR A 45 -21.14 -0.59 11.93
CA THR A 45 -20.53 -1.92 11.93
C THR A 45 -19.10 -1.90 11.37
N ALA A 46 -18.32 -2.95 11.66
CA ALA A 46 -16.99 -3.13 11.08
C ALA A 46 -17.02 -3.13 9.54
N ALA A 47 -18.01 -3.80 8.94
CA ALA A 47 -18.18 -3.84 7.49
C ALA A 47 -18.41 -2.45 6.89
N GLN A 48 -19.24 -1.61 7.52
CA GLN A 48 -19.43 -0.22 7.10
C GLN A 48 -18.13 0.59 7.17
N GLY A 49 -17.32 0.36 8.21
CA GLY A 49 -16.01 1.01 8.31
C GLY A 49 -15.05 0.57 7.21
N HIS A 50 -15.01 -0.72 6.89
CA HIS A 50 -14.18 -1.25 5.81
C HIS A 50 -14.65 -0.75 4.44
N GLN A 51 -15.97 -0.67 4.20
CA GLN A 51 -16.50 -0.11 2.95
C GLN A 51 -16.13 1.37 2.80
N ALA A 52 -16.35 2.19 3.83
CA ALA A 52 -15.95 3.59 3.80
C ALA A 52 -14.43 3.78 3.59
N GLY A 53 -13.62 2.86 4.11
CA GLY A 53 -12.18 2.84 3.85
C GLY A 53 -11.85 2.44 2.41
N ALA A 54 -12.57 1.50 1.83
CA ALA A 54 -12.42 1.09 0.44
C ALA A 54 -12.77 2.25 -0.53
N ASP A 55 -13.90 2.91 -0.29
CA ASP A 55 -14.34 4.08 -1.08
C ASP A 55 -13.28 5.21 -1.07
N LYS A 56 -12.53 5.36 0.03
CA LYS A 56 -11.47 6.37 0.18
C LYS A 56 -10.25 6.11 -0.70
N ILE A 57 -10.02 4.89 -1.17
CA ILE A 57 -8.87 4.54 -2.01
C ILE A 57 -8.89 5.33 -3.32
N GLN A 58 -10.06 5.47 -3.96
CA GLN A 58 -10.20 6.23 -5.21
C GLN A 58 -9.83 7.71 -5.02
N ASP A 59 -10.24 8.31 -3.90
CA ASP A 59 -9.85 9.69 -3.56
C ASP A 59 -8.32 9.81 -3.44
N LEU A 60 -7.67 8.89 -2.71
CA LEU A 60 -6.22 8.88 -2.53
C LEU A 60 -5.48 8.77 -3.86
N LEU A 61 -5.87 7.82 -4.71
CA LEU A 61 -5.24 7.60 -6.01
C LEU A 61 -5.41 8.82 -6.93
N GLY A 62 -6.57 9.49 -6.86
CA GLY A 62 -6.77 10.77 -7.54
C GLY A 62 -5.78 11.83 -7.07
N TRP A 63 -5.55 11.97 -5.76
CA TRP A 63 -4.56 12.92 -5.23
C TRP A 63 -3.13 12.53 -5.58
N CYS A 64 -2.80 11.24 -5.59
CA CYS A 64 -1.51 10.74 -6.04
C CYS A 64 -1.24 11.10 -7.51
N SER A 65 -2.24 10.93 -8.38
CA SER A 65 -2.16 11.30 -9.80
C SER A 65 -1.94 12.80 -10.02
N GLU A 66 -2.52 13.65 -9.15
CA GLU A 66 -2.32 15.11 -9.22
C GLU A 66 -0.94 15.57 -8.73
N THR A 67 -0.17 14.69 -8.08
CA THR A 67 1.12 15.00 -7.44
C THR A 67 2.28 14.17 -7.95
N ASP A 68 2.17 13.59 -9.15
CA ASP A 68 3.24 12.84 -9.84
C ASP A 68 3.80 11.63 -9.05
N VAL A 69 2.98 11.03 -8.18
CA VAL A 69 3.27 9.73 -7.55
C VAL A 69 3.10 8.63 -8.59
N GLU A 70 4.09 7.74 -8.70
CA GLU A 70 4.14 6.71 -9.74
C GLU A 70 3.71 5.33 -9.22
N VAL A 71 3.95 5.05 -7.93
CA VAL A 71 3.62 3.76 -7.29
C VAL A 71 2.91 4.01 -5.96
N VAL A 72 1.83 3.27 -5.71
CA VAL A 72 1.11 3.28 -4.43
C VAL A 72 0.92 1.86 -3.93
N THR A 73 1.44 1.55 -2.75
CA THR A 73 1.21 0.25 -2.10
C THR A 73 0.19 0.40 -0.98
N LEU A 74 -0.96 -0.28 -1.10
CA LEU A 74 -2.09 -0.23 -0.18
C LEU A 74 -2.17 -1.49 0.66
N TRP A 75 -2.02 -1.39 1.98
CA TRP A 75 -2.18 -2.56 2.86
C TRP A 75 -3.65 -2.82 3.20
N LEU A 76 -4.28 -3.72 2.45
CA LEU A 76 -5.71 -4.05 2.56
C LEU A 76 -5.97 -5.18 3.57
N LEU A 77 -5.12 -6.22 3.59
CA LEU A 77 -5.26 -7.37 4.47
C LEU A 77 -3.90 -7.93 4.87
N SER A 78 -3.59 -7.91 6.18
CA SER A 78 -2.39 -8.56 6.71
C SER A 78 -2.58 -10.06 6.89
N THR A 79 -1.48 -10.82 6.94
CA THR A 79 -1.50 -12.24 7.32
C THR A 79 -2.12 -12.46 8.70
N ASP A 80 -1.86 -11.58 9.66
CA ASP A 80 -2.44 -11.65 11.02
C ASP A 80 -3.96 -11.47 11.04
N ASN A 81 -4.56 -10.92 9.98
CA ASN A 81 -6.00 -10.71 9.91
C ASN A 81 -6.77 -12.00 9.60
N PHE A 82 -6.13 -13.08 9.16
CA PHE A 82 -6.79 -14.37 8.95
C PHE A 82 -7.25 -15.03 10.25
N ASP A 83 -6.69 -14.64 11.40
CA ASP A 83 -7.15 -15.08 12.72
C ASP A 83 -8.49 -14.43 13.15
N ARG A 84 -9.04 -13.50 12.35
CA ARG A 84 -10.33 -12.89 12.62
C ARG A 84 -11.47 -13.89 12.43
N PRO A 85 -12.58 -13.74 13.19
CA PRO A 85 -13.79 -14.56 12.97
C PRO A 85 -14.28 -14.47 11.52
N ALA A 86 -14.74 -15.57 10.96
CA ALA A 86 -15.27 -15.63 9.59
C ALA A 86 -16.37 -14.59 9.32
N SER A 87 -17.16 -14.25 10.35
CA SER A 87 -18.19 -13.20 10.26
C SER A 87 -17.63 -11.78 9.98
N GLU A 88 -16.34 -11.54 10.24
CA GLU A 88 -15.65 -10.30 9.90
C GLU A 88 -14.81 -10.48 8.63
N LEU A 89 -14.08 -11.59 8.50
CA LEU A 89 -13.17 -11.82 7.39
C LEU A 89 -13.90 -11.97 6.05
N THR A 90 -14.99 -12.73 5.99
CA THR A 90 -15.73 -12.95 4.74
C THR A 90 -16.29 -11.65 4.13
N PRO A 91 -16.97 -10.76 4.88
CA PRO A 91 -17.38 -9.47 4.35
C PRO A 91 -16.19 -8.59 3.91
N LEU A 92 -15.08 -8.63 4.65
CA LEU A 92 -13.88 -7.86 4.32
C LEU A 92 -13.27 -8.32 3.00
N LEU A 93 -13.16 -9.63 2.77
CA LEU A 93 -12.69 -10.17 1.50
C LEU A 93 -13.58 -9.74 0.33
N GLY A 94 -14.90 -9.79 0.49
CA GLY A 94 -15.84 -9.31 -0.53
C GLY A 94 -15.67 -7.81 -0.85
N ILE A 95 -15.42 -6.96 0.16
CA ILE A 95 -15.12 -5.53 -0.04
C ILE A 95 -13.81 -5.37 -0.80
N ILE A 96 -12.75 -6.11 -0.45
CA ILE A 96 -11.46 -6.07 -1.14
C ILE A 96 -11.62 -6.50 -2.60
N GLU A 97 -12.33 -7.59 -2.88
CA GLU A 97 -12.60 -8.09 -4.22
C GLU A 97 -13.32 -7.04 -5.09
N ASN A 98 -14.34 -6.39 -4.55
CA ASN A 98 -15.04 -5.32 -5.26
C ASN A 98 -14.12 -4.12 -5.51
N THR A 99 -13.34 -3.71 -4.50
CA THR A 99 -12.36 -2.62 -4.65
C THR A 99 -11.37 -2.90 -5.76
N VAL A 100 -10.84 -4.12 -5.82
CA VAL A 100 -9.86 -4.53 -6.85
C VAL A 100 -10.49 -4.54 -8.24
N ARG A 101 -11.74 -5.02 -8.38
CA ARG A 101 -12.49 -4.95 -9.64
C ARG A 101 -12.74 -3.51 -10.09
N ASP A 102 -13.12 -2.65 -9.15
CA ASP A 102 -13.38 -1.22 -9.44
C ASP A 102 -12.09 -0.50 -9.89
N LEU A 103 -10.96 -0.81 -9.25
CA LEU A 103 -9.65 -0.29 -9.65
C LEU A 103 -9.27 -0.75 -11.06
N ALA A 104 -9.47 -2.02 -11.38
CA ALA A 104 -9.17 -2.55 -12.71
C ALA A 104 -10.11 -1.99 -13.79
N ALA A 105 -11.40 -1.80 -13.46
CA ALA A 105 -12.40 -1.26 -14.39
C ALA A 105 -12.24 0.25 -14.65
N ASP A 106 -11.61 1.00 -13.76
CA ASP A 106 -11.35 2.43 -13.89
C ASP A 106 -10.48 2.78 -15.12
N GLY A 107 -9.55 1.89 -15.47
CA GLY A 107 -8.67 2.04 -16.63
C GLY A 107 -7.52 3.05 -16.47
N ARG A 108 -7.40 3.71 -15.33
CA ARG A 108 -6.32 4.65 -15.01
C ARG A 108 -5.19 4.02 -14.22
N TRP A 109 -5.41 2.85 -13.62
CA TRP A 109 -4.49 2.23 -12.67
C TRP A 109 -3.99 0.89 -13.19
N ARG A 110 -2.72 0.63 -13.01
CA ARG A 110 -2.14 -0.68 -13.20
C ARG A 110 -2.14 -1.41 -11.85
N VAL A 111 -2.95 -2.45 -11.72
CA VAL A 111 -3.08 -3.22 -10.48
C VAL A 111 -2.03 -4.32 -10.43
N HIS A 112 -1.37 -4.48 -9.29
CA HIS A 112 -0.46 -5.59 -9.00
C HIS A 112 -0.74 -6.15 -7.60
N HIS A 113 -0.84 -7.48 -7.48
CA HIS A 113 -1.04 -8.13 -6.19
C HIS A 113 0.29 -8.32 -5.47
N VAL A 114 0.31 -8.00 -4.18
CA VAL A 114 1.45 -8.20 -3.28
C VAL A 114 0.98 -9.02 -2.07
N GLY A 115 1.58 -10.19 -1.87
CA GLY A 115 1.22 -11.08 -0.75
C GLY A 115 1.17 -12.55 -1.15
N THR A 116 0.83 -13.40 -0.20
CA THR A 116 0.77 -14.85 -0.37
C THR A 116 -0.61 -15.27 -0.87
N LEU A 117 -0.75 -15.54 -2.17
CA LEU A 117 -2.01 -15.95 -2.79
C LEU A 117 -2.60 -17.22 -2.17
N ASP A 118 -1.77 -18.19 -1.82
CA ASP A 118 -2.21 -19.51 -1.30
C ASP A 118 -2.94 -19.41 0.04
N LEU A 119 -2.80 -18.28 0.77
CA LEU A 119 -3.56 -18.01 1.98
C LEU A 119 -4.99 -17.54 1.71
N LEU A 120 -5.30 -17.14 0.46
CA LEU A 120 -6.57 -16.55 0.08
C LEU A 120 -7.55 -17.61 -0.44
N PRO A 121 -8.87 -17.42 -0.25
CA PRO A 121 -9.87 -18.26 -0.92
C PRO A 121 -9.71 -18.23 -2.44
N ALA A 122 -9.99 -19.36 -3.10
CA ALA A 122 -9.81 -19.50 -4.56
C ALA A 122 -10.49 -18.40 -5.38
N HIS A 123 -11.69 -17.95 -4.95
CA HIS A 123 -12.39 -16.85 -5.62
C HIS A 123 -11.61 -15.53 -5.53
N THR A 124 -11.09 -15.20 -4.34
CA THR A 124 -10.27 -13.98 -4.14
C THR A 124 -9.00 -14.05 -4.98
N GLN A 125 -8.33 -15.21 -5.04
CA GLN A 125 -7.16 -15.40 -5.92
C GLN A 125 -7.48 -15.12 -7.39
N THR A 126 -8.63 -15.62 -7.87
CA THR A 126 -9.09 -15.40 -9.24
C THR A 126 -9.28 -13.92 -9.52
N VAL A 127 -9.99 -13.21 -8.65
CA VAL A 127 -10.22 -11.76 -8.79
C VAL A 127 -8.93 -10.96 -8.87
N LEU A 128 -7.96 -11.25 -8.00
CA LEU A 128 -6.67 -10.56 -8.00
C LEU A 128 -5.89 -10.80 -9.29
N LYS A 129 -5.84 -12.05 -9.76
CA LYS A 129 -5.15 -12.42 -11.02
C LYS A 129 -5.82 -11.79 -12.25
N GLU A 130 -7.15 -11.80 -12.31
CA GLU A 130 -7.92 -11.19 -13.41
C GLU A 130 -7.71 -9.67 -13.47
N ALA A 131 -7.73 -8.99 -12.31
CA ALA A 131 -7.49 -7.56 -12.23
C ALA A 131 -6.06 -7.18 -12.67
N GLU A 132 -5.07 -7.93 -12.23
CA GLU A 132 -3.68 -7.74 -12.64
C GLU A 132 -3.54 -7.94 -14.16
N GLN A 133 -4.07 -9.03 -14.70
CA GLN A 133 -4.01 -9.33 -16.14
C GLN A 133 -4.75 -8.28 -16.98
N ALA A 134 -5.90 -7.81 -16.53
CA ALA A 134 -6.70 -6.81 -17.24
C ALA A 134 -6.02 -5.43 -17.33
N THR A 135 -5.09 -5.15 -16.42
CA THR A 135 -4.43 -3.83 -16.30
C THR A 135 -2.96 -3.82 -16.71
N VAL A 136 -2.41 -4.92 -17.22
CA VAL A 136 -0.98 -5.05 -17.65
C VAL A 136 -0.55 -3.93 -18.60
N GLY A 137 -1.42 -3.50 -19.51
CA GLY A 137 -1.11 -2.47 -20.52
C GLY A 137 -1.48 -1.04 -20.13
N VAL A 138 -1.95 -0.82 -18.90
CA VAL A 138 -2.35 0.52 -18.46
C VAL A 138 -1.11 1.33 -18.10
N ASP A 139 -0.95 2.49 -18.78
CA ASP A 139 0.09 3.48 -18.52
C ASP A 139 -0.42 4.49 -17.49
N GLY A 140 -0.31 4.12 -16.21
CA GLY A 140 -0.81 4.92 -15.09
C GLY A 140 -0.11 4.53 -13.80
N ILE A 141 -0.59 5.04 -12.67
CA ILE A 141 -0.05 4.69 -11.36
C ILE A 141 -0.10 3.17 -11.17
N LEU A 142 1.04 2.59 -10.78
CA LEU A 142 1.10 1.20 -10.32
C LEU A 142 0.53 1.11 -8.89
N VAL A 143 -0.60 0.40 -8.76
CA VAL A 143 -1.27 0.20 -7.48
C VAL A 143 -1.01 -1.22 -6.99
N ASN A 144 -0.11 -1.36 -6.03
CA ASN A 144 0.11 -2.60 -5.32
C ASN A 144 -1.00 -2.81 -4.29
N VAL A 145 -1.79 -3.84 -4.46
CA VAL A 145 -2.83 -4.26 -3.52
C VAL A 145 -2.26 -5.36 -2.61
N ALA A 146 -1.85 -4.98 -1.39
CA ALA A 146 -1.26 -5.91 -0.44
C ALA A 146 -2.38 -6.66 0.31
N VAL A 147 -2.64 -7.89 -0.13
CA VAL A 147 -3.70 -8.79 0.38
C VAL A 147 -3.09 -10.13 0.75
N GLY A 148 -3.30 -10.55 2.01
CA GLY A 148 -2.57 -11.70 2.56
C GLY A 148 -1.07 -11.38 2.70
N TYR A 149 -0.76 -10.14 3.05
CA TYR A 149 0.60 -9.63 3.10
C TYR A 149 1.15 -9.54 4.53
N GLY A 150 2.41 -9.95 4.67
CA GLY A 150 3.21 -9.75 5.87
C GLY A 150 4.69 -9.72 5.51
N GLY A 151 5.44 -8.68 5.91
CA GLY A 151 6.83 -8.51 5.49
C GLY A 151 7.77 -9.63 5.92
N ARG A 152 7.53 -10.26 7.09
CA ARG A 152 8.31 -11.45 7.49
C ARG A 152 8.03 -12.64 6.58
N GLN A 153 6.76 -12.83 6.19
CA GLN A 153 6.37 -13.89 5.24
C GLN A 153 6.97 -13.62 3.86
N GLU A 154 6.90 -12.38 3.37
CA GLU A 154 7.51 -11.99 2.11
C GLU A 154 9.00 -12.31 2.05
N ILE A 155 9.76 -11.96 3.10
CA ILE A 155 11.20 -12.28 3.18
C ILE A 155 11.43 -13.80 3.14
N ALA A 156 10.64 -14.58 3.87
CA ALA A 156 10.74 -16.04 3.85
C ALA A 156 10.41 -16.63 2.48
N ASP A 157 9.39 -16.08 1.79
CA ASP A 157 8.99 -16.51 0.46
C ASP A 157 10.03 -16.09 -0.61
N ALA A 158 10.64 -14.91 -0.46
CA ALA A 158 11.73 -14.46 -1.31
C ALA A 158 12.95 -15.38 -1.21
N VAL A 159 13.36 -15.73 0.01
CA VAL A 159 14.47 -16.69 0.22
C VAL A 159 14.12 -18.06 -0.36
N ARG A 160 12.90 -18.56 -0.15
CA ARG A 160 12.45 -19.84 -0.75
C ARG A 160 12.48 -19.78 -2.27
N SER A 161 11.98 -18.72 -2.88
CA SER A 161 11.98 -18.50 -4.32
C SER A 161 13.40 -18.49 -4.89
N LEU A 162 14.32 -17.78 -4.22
CA LEU A 162 15.74 -17.73 -4.57
C LEU A 162 16.39 -19.11 -4.54
N LEU A 163 16.17 -19.86 -3.46
CA LEU A 163 16.73 -21.22 -3.34
C LEU A 163 16.21 -22.15 -4.43
N LEU A 164 14.92 -22.11 -4.76
CA LEU A 164 14.31 -22.94 -5.81
C LEU A 164 14.82 -22.55 -7.20
N ASP A 165 14.94 -21.26 -7.49
CA ASP A 165 15.46 -20.77 -8.77
C ASP A 165 16.89 -21.24 -9.00
N HIS A 166 17.79 -21.06 -8.04
CA HIS A 166 19.18 -21.50 -8.16
C HIS A 166 19.35 -23.02 -8.16
N SER A 167 18.53 -23.74 -7.39
CA SER A 167 18.48 -25.20 -7.44
C SER A 167 18.12 -25.70 -8.84
N SER A 168 17.14 -25.06 -9.50
CA SER A 168 16.73 -25.43 -10.86
C SER A 168 17.82 -25.17 -11.91
N LYS A 169 18.73 -24.24 -11.63
CA LYS A 169 19.91 -23.90 -12.48
C LYS A 169 21.12 -24.75 -12.16
N GLY A 170 21.06 -25.65 -11.17
CA GLY A 170 22.15 -26.51 -10.76
C GLY A 170 23.26 -25.81 -9.98
N THR A 171 22.99 -24.62 -9.40
CA THR A 171 23.93 -23.92 -8.54
C THR A 171 24.16 -24.73 -7.27
N SER A 172 25.42 -24.95 -6.88
CA SER A 172 25.73 -25.61 -5.61
C SER A 172 25.35 -24.72 -4.41
N PHE A 173 25.23 -25.36 -3.24
CA PHE A 173 24.89 -24.57 -2.03
C PHE A 173 26.04 -23.65 -1.62
N GLU A 174 27.27 -24.10 -1.85
CA GLU A 174 28.50 -23.34 -1.61
C GLU A 174 28.56 -22.10 -2.53
N ASP A 175 28.33 -22.28 -3.83
CA ASP A 175 28.30 -21.18 -4.80
C ASP A 175 27.17 -20.18 -4.46
N LEU A 176 25.99 -20.69 -4.06
CA LEU A 176 24.87 -19.85 -3.69
C LEU A 176 25.19 -19.00 -2.44
N ALA A 177 25.88 -19.57 -1.46
CA ALA A 177 26.29 -18.84 -0.25
C ALA A 177 27.26 -17.69 -0.56
N GLU A 178 28.08 -17.82 -1.61
CA GLU A 178 29.00 -16.77 -2.05
C GLU A 178 28.31 -15.61 -2.80
N ILE A 179 27.24 -15.89 -3.53
CA ILE A 179 26.55 -14.88 -4.37
C ILE A 179 25.36 -14.21 -3.69
N VAL A 180 24.87 -14.77 -2.57
CA VAL A 180 23.71 -14.21 -1.87
C VAL A 180 24.02 -12.79 -1.41
N SER A 181 23.15 -11.84 -1.80
CA SER A 181 23.26 -10.41 -1.50
C SER A 181 21.88 -9.82 -1.23
N THR A 182 21.85 -8.59 -0.72
CA THR A 182 20.60 -7.83 -0.54
C THR A 182 19.87 -7.64 -1.87
N ASP A 183 20.60 -7.38 -2.96
CA ASP A 183 20.03 -7.18 -4.29
C ASP A 183 19.40 -8.49 -4.82
N LEU A 184 20.11 -9.61 -4.66
CA LEU A 184 19.60 -10.91 -5.08
C LEU A 184 18.32 -11.30 -4.32
N ILE A 185 18.22 -10.97 -3.03
CA ILE A 185 16.98 -11.18 -2.26
C ILE A 185 15.88 -10.26 -2.77
N SER A 186 16.20 -8.99 -3.07
CA SER A 186 15.24 -8.00 -3.57
C SER A 186 14.62 -8.42 -4.92
N GLU A 187 15.36 -9.14 -5.78
CA GLU A 187 14.87 -9.70 -7.05
C GLU A 187 13.80 -10.79 -6.86
N HIS A 188 13.66 -11.33 -5.64
CA HIS A 188 12.68 -12.36 -5.29
C HIS A 188 11.53 -11.85 -4.41
N LEU A 189 11.51 -10.57 -4.02
CA LEU A 189 10.40 -9.96 -3.30
C LEU A 189 9.16 -9.83 -4.19
N TYR A 190 7.99 -9.66 -3.57
CA TYR A 190 6.74 -9.45 -4.30
C TYR A 190 6.75 -8.16 -5.12
N THR A 191 7.52 -7.16 -4.68
CA THR A 191 7.69 -5.85 -5.34
C THR A 191 8.92 -5.78 -6.27
N ARG A 192 9.46 -6.92 -6.68
CA ARG A 192 10.64 -6.99 -7.56
C ARG A 192 10.49 -6.08 -8.79
N GLY A 193 11.56 -5.36 -9.12
CA GLY A 193 11.59 -4.46 -10.26
C GLY A 193 10.87 -3.13 -10.05
N GLN A 194 10.34 -2.89 -8.87
CA GLN A 194 9.73 -1.63 -8.47
C GLN A 194 10.69 -0.83 -7.57
N PRO A 195 10.59 0.51 -7.54
CA PRO A 195 11.33 1.31 -6.56
C PRO A 195 10.82 1.03 -5.14
N ASP A 196 11.70 1.13 -4.16
CA ASP A 196 11.33 1.11 -2.75
C ASP A 196 10.44 2.32 -2.39
N PRO A 197 9.58 2.23 -1.36
CA PRO A 197 8.75 3.35 -0.96
C PRO A 197 9.60 4.49 -0.39
N ASP A 198 9.37 5.69 -0.91
CA ASP A 198 9.98 6.92 -0.40
C ASP A 198 9.33 7.36 0.91
N LEU A 199 8.00 7.19 0.99
CA LEU A 199 7.17 7.61 2.10
C LEU A 199 6.19 6.50 2.49
N VAL A 200 6.12 6.19 3.78
CA VAL A 200 5.09 5.32 4.35
C VAL A 200 4.16 6.15 5.23
N ILE A 201 2.87 6.17 4.88
CA ILE A 201 1.82 6.85 5.64
C ILE A 201 1.06 5.81 6.46
N ARG A 202 0.91 6.04 7.76
CA ARG A 202 0.01 5.26 8.61
C ARG A 202 -1.02 6.16 9.27
N THR A 203 -2.30 5.81 9.10
CA THR A 203 -3.43 6.50 9.74
C THR A 203 -3.72 5.92 11.12
N SER A 204 -4.60 6.59 11.89
CA SER A 204 -5.11 6.17 13.19
C SER A 204 -4.24 6.42 14.42
N GLY A 205 -3.14 7.19 14.30
CA GLY A 205 -2.29 7.57 15.44
C GLY A 205 -1.31 6.48 15.90
N GLU A 206 -1.35 5.29 15.29
CA GLU A 206 -0.43 4.21 15.63
C GLU A 206 0.96 4.46 15.02
N GLN A 207 2.01 4.38 15.85
CA GLN A 207 3.40 4.71 15.47
C GLN A 207 4.25 3.44 15.32
N ARG A 208 3.80 2.49 14.50
CA ARG A 208 4.53 1.25 14.19
C ARG A 208 4.22 0.78 12.77
N LEU A 209 5.10 0.04 12.13
CA LEU A 209 4.89 -0.52 10.78
C LEU A 209 4.09 -1.82 10.79
N SER A 210 4.05 -2.53 11.91
CA SER A 210 3.37 -3.82 12.07
C SER A 210 3.74 -4.87 11.01
N GLY A 211 4.94 -4.77 10.44
CA GLY A 211 5.40 -5.70 9.41
C GLY A 211 5.14 -5.28 7.97
N PHE A 212 4.64 -4.07 7.74
CA PHE A 212 4.41 -3.56 6.39
C PHE A 212 5.72 -3.18 5.69
N MET A 213 5.97 -3.78 4.52
CA MET A 213 7.13 -3.51 3.65
C MET A 213 8.46 -3.46 4.41
N LEU A 214 8.73 -4.47 5.28
CA LEU A 214 9.89 -4.45 6.18
C LEU A 214 11.24 -4.31 5.47
N TRP A 215 11.40 -4.98 4.34
CA TRP A 215 12.62 -4.93 3.55
C TRP A 215 12.73 -3.61 2.82
N GLN A 216 11.69 -3.25 2.09
CA GLN A 216 11.67 -2.12 1.18
C GLN A 216 11.64 -0.77 1.90
N SER A 217 11.08 -0.71 3.12
CA SER A 217 10.95 0.56 3.86
C SER A 217 12.16 0.92 4.72
N ALA A 218 13.29 0.24 4.55
CA ALA A 218 14.51 0.48 5.33
C ALA A 218 15.01 1.94 5.25
N HIS A 219 14.78 2.61 4.13
CA HIS A 219 15.18 4.00 3.88
C HIS A 219 14.01 4.94 3.65
N SER A 220 12.78 4.49 3.92
CA SER A 220 11.58 5.31 3.77
C SER A 220 11.48 6.37 4.86
N GLU A 221 10.88 7.50 4.52
CA GLU A 221 10.36 8.43 5.51
C GLU A 221 8.99 7.95 6.02
N TYR A 222 8.66 8.24 7.28
CA TYR A 222 7.40 7.84 7.89
C TYR A 222 6.58 9.04 8.28
N TYR A 223 5.27 8.98 7.95
CA TYR A 223 4.27 9.95 8.39
C TYR A 223 3.15 9.25 9.15
N PHE A 224 3.05 9.49 10.45
CA PHE A 224 1.98 8.99 11.31
C PHE A 224 0.90 10.04 11.47
N CYS A 225 -0.33 9.70 11.06
CA CYS A 225 -1.49 10.59 11.08
C CYS A 225 -2.52 10.12 12.09
N GLU A 226 -3.00 11.02 12.95
CA GLU A 226 -4.01 10.73 13.99
C GLU A 226 -5.40 10.40 13.39
N VAL A 227 -5.66 10.80 12.16
CA VAL A 227 -6.95 10.63 11.50
C VAL A 227 -7.17 9.14 11.17
N PHE A 228 -8.36 8.61 11.42
CA PHE A 228 -8.76 7.28 10.95
C PHE A 228 -8.89 7.27 9.42
N TRP A 229 -8.52 6.16 8.79
CA TRP A 229 -8.47 6.06 7.33
C TRP A 229 -9.74 6.55 6.60
N PRO A 230 -10.99 6.17 6.97
CA PRO A 230 -12.18 6.66 6.25
C PRO A 230 -12.37 8.17 6.33
N ALA A 231 -11.78 8.84 7.34
CA ALA A 231 -11.84 10.29 7.53
C ALA A 231 -10.59 11.02 6.96
N PHE A 232 -9.65 10.31 6.35
CA PHE A 232 -8.45 10.86 5.72
C PHE A 232 -8.83 11.74 4.52
N ARG A 233 -8.22 12.91 4.40
CA ARG A 233 -8.61 13.95 3.43
C ARG A 233 -7.40 14.41 2.63
N LYS A 234 -7.64 15.08 1.50
CA LYS A 234 -6.60 15.66 0.66
C LYS A 234 -5.60 16.52 1.45
N VAL A 235 -6.07 17.30 2.43
CA VAL A 235 -5.17 18.12 3.26
C VAL A 235 -4.23 17.30 4.14
N ASP A 236 -4.69 16.15 4.61
CA ASP A 236 -3.88 15.27 5.46
C ASP A 236 -2.79 14.60 4.59
N PHE A 237 -3.14 14.22 3.36
CA PHE A 237 -2.21 13.75 2.34
C PHE A 237 -1.18 14.82 1.95
N LEU A 238 -1.62 16.04 1.61
CA LEU A 238 -0.72 17.15 1.26
C LEU A 238 0.22 17.54 2.41
N ARG A 239 -0.21 17.38 3.66
CA ARG A 239 0.69 17.56 4.82
C ARG A 239 1.76 16.49 4.88
N ALA A 240 1.42 15.24 4.59
CA ALA A 240 2.41 14.16 4.52
C ALA A 240 3.46 14.44 3.45
N LEU A 241 3.04 14.88 2.26
CA LEU A 241 3.97 15.26 1.18
C LEU A 241 4.84 16.46 1.55
N ARG A 242 4.25 17.50 2.17
CA ARG A 242 5.01 18.66 2.64
C ARG A 242 6.05 18.28 3.69
N ASP A 243 5.68 17.44 4.65
CA ASP A 243 6.58 17.01 5.72
C ASP A 243 7.71 16.12 5.15
N TYR A 244 7.41 15.30 4.14
CA TYR A 244 8.42 14.54 3.38
C TYR A 244 9.42 15.48 2.68
N ALA A 245 8.93 16.46 1.91
CA ALA A 245 9.76 17.44 1.20
C ALA A 245 10.64 18.25 2.16
N ALA A 246 10.12 18.59 3.37
CA ALA A 246 10.85 19.38 4.36
C ALA A 246 12.01 18.62 5.04
N ARG A 247 11.98 17.29 5.05
CA ARG A 247 13.02 16.49 5.71
C ARG A 247 14.32 16.42 4.92
N GLY A 248 14.26 16.66 3.63
CA GLY A 248 15.39 16.57 2.72
C GLY A 248 16.08 15.22 2.84
N ARG A 249 16.12 14.44 1.80
CA ARG A 249 16.83 13.15 1.80
C ARG A 249 18.31 13.34 2.11
N ARG A 250 18.68 13.31 3.37
CA ARG A 250 20.06 13.15 3.79
C ARG A 250 20.39 11.66 3.68
N PHE A 251 20.66 11.18 2.47
CA PHE A 251 21.45 9.97 2.35
C PHE A 251 22.80 10.29 2.98
N GLY A 252 23.16 9.56 4.03
CA GLY A 252 24.42 9.74 4.74
C GLY A 252 25.57 9.77 3.74
N GLY A 253 26.16 10.96 3.57
CA GLY A 253 27.42 11.18 2.91
C GLY A 253 28.50 11.22 3.97
#